data_3bee6257b4f81b4f725f31ee31b3f4ea
#
_entry.id   3bee6257b4f81b4f725f31ee31b3f4ea
#
_cell.length_a   1.000
_cell.length_b   1.000
_cell.length_c   1.000
_cell.angle_alpha   90.00
_cell.angle_beta   90.00
_cell.angle_gamma   90.00
#
_symmetry.space_group_name_H-M   'P 1'
#
loop_
_entity.id
_entity.type
_entity.pdbx_description
1 polymer ?
#
loop_
_entity_poly.entity_id
_entity_poly.type
_entity_poly.pdbx_seq_one_letter_code
_entity_poly.pdbx_strand_id
1 'polypeptide(L)'
;MKKNKIDTVCVHEGQLKDLQHQGVISPLYMSTAYAFDAVDEKRYPRYFNTPNQVGLAQKIAALEGAEQGLIFGSGMAAVSTALLSHLRSGDHVVLQLD
;
A
#
# COMPACT_ATOMS: atom_id res chain seq x y z
N MET A 1 19.20 -7.46 -11.58
CA MET A 1 18.66 -6.08 -11.73
C MET A 1 19.46 -5.14 -10.82
N LYS A 2 19.93 -3.98 -11.30
CA LYS A 2 20.54 -2.97 -10.42
C LYS A 2 19.44 -2.42 -9.49
N LYS A 3 19.66 -2.55 -8.19
CA LYS A 3 18.77 -1.94 -7.19
C LYS A 3 18.83 -0.42 -7.36
N ASN A 4 17.71 0.24 -7.57
CA ASN A 4 17.66 1.71 -7.64
C ASN A 4 18.20 2.33 -6.35
N LYS A 5 18.79 3.52 -6.46
CA LYS A 5 19.18 4.30 -5.28
C LYS A 5 17.94 4.75 -4.52
N ILE A 6 18.06 4.93 -3.21
CA ILE A 6 16.94 5.32 -2.34
C ILE A 6 16.24 6.60 -2.84
N ASP A 7 16.99 7.58 -3.31
CA ASP A 7 16.43 8.83 -3.85
C ASP A 7 15.53 8.57 -5.07
N THR A 8 15.93 7.64 -5.95
CA THR A 8 15.13 7.24 -7.11
C THR A 8 13.87 6.50 -6.67
N VAL A 9 13.97 5.63 -5.66
CA VAL A 9 12.82 4.93 -5.07
C VAL A 9 11.82 5.92 -4.47
N CYS A 10 12.29 6.90 -3.70
CA CYS A 10 11.45 7.94 -3.09
C CYS A 10 10.62 8.71 -4.13
N VAL A 11 11.20 8.97 -5.29
CA VAL A 11 10.53 9.76 -6.35
C VAL A 11 9.62 8.87 -7.21
N HIS A 12 10.12 7.75 -7.71
CA HIS A 12 9.49 7.05 -8.83
C HIS A 12 8.74 5.76 -8.47
N GLU A 13 9.03 5.11 -7.34
CA GLU A 13 8.30 3.88 -6.99
C GLU A 13 6.87 4.18 -6.55
N GLY A 14 5.97 3.25 -6.85
CA GLY A 14 4.54 3.40 -6.55
C GLY A 14 3.82 4.50 -7.33
N GLN A 15 4.45 5.06 -8.38
CA GLN A 15 3.80 6.01 -9.26
C GLN A 15 2.73 5.32 -10.11
N LEU A 16 1.52 5.88 -10.09
CA LEU A 16 0.44 5.51 -10.99
C LEU A 16 0.70 6.18 -12.34
N LYS A 17 0.71 5.40 -13.42
CA LYS A 17 0.89 5.94 -14.77
C LYS A 17 -0.39 6.60 -15.26
N ASP A 18 -0.28 7.84 -15.71
CA ASP A 18 -1.34 8.51 -16.45
C ASP A 18 -1.30 8.04 -17.91
N LEU A 19 -2.14 7.06 -18.24
CA LEU A 19 -2.21 6.52 -19.61
C LEU A 19 -3.00 7.41 -20.56
N GLN A 20 -3.80 8.34 -20.03
CA GLN A 20 -4.67 9.20 -20.82
C GLN A 20 -3.95 10.47 -21.29
N HIS A 21 -3.25 11.14 -20.36
CA HIS A 21 -2.65 12.45 -20.63
C HIS A 21 -1.12 12.45 -20.58
N GLN A 22 -0.51 11.31 -20.25
CA GLN A 22 0.95 11.15 -20.13
C GLN A 22 1.60 12.09 -19.11
N GLY A 23 0.85 12.43 -18.07
CA GLY A 23 1.36 13.24 -16.96
C GLY A 23 2.50 12.53 -16.23
N VAL A 24 3.55 13.29 -15.88
CA VAL A 24 4.75 12.75 -15.21
C VAL A 24 4.47 12.47 -13.73
N ILE A 25 3.56 13.21 -13.12
CA ILE A 25 3.16 13.03 -11.71
C ILE A 25 1.98 12.06 -11.64
N SER A 26 1.99 11.18 -10.64
CA SER A 26 0.88 10.26 -10.36
C SER A 26 -0.47 10.98 -10.32
N PRO A 27 -1.48 10.52 -11.06
CA PRO A 27 -2.83 11.01 -10.91
C PRO A 27 -3.35 10.78 -9.49
N LEU A 28 -4.14 11.71 -8.98
CA LEU A 28 -4.88 11.56 -7.74
C LEU A 28 -6.34 11.20 -8.04
N TYR A 29 -6.73 9.99 -7.68
CA TYR A 29 -8.09 9.50 -7.87
C TYR A 29 -8.96 9.83 -6.66
N MET A 30 -9.82 10.82 -6.79
CA MET A 30 -10.72 11.29 -5.71
C MET A 30 -12.04 10.49 -5.65
N SER A 31 -12.07 9.28 -6.22
CA SER A 31 -13.26 8.44 -6.22
C SER A 31 -13.25 7.43 -5.08
N THR A 32 -14.39 7.27 -4.43
CA THR A 32 -14.68 6.18 -3.47
C THR A 32 -15.63 5.13 -4.07
N ALA A 33 -16.25 5.43 -5.22
CA ALA A 33 -17.13 4.53 -5.94
C ALA A 33 -16.53 4.20 -7.32
N TYR A 34 -16.56 2.95 -7.70
CA TYR A 34 -15.98 2.43 -8.93
C TYR A 34 -17.02 1.60 -9.69
N ALA A 35 -16.91 1.56 -11.03
CA ALA A 35 -17.77 0.72 -11.85
C ALA A 35 -17.61 -0.76 -11.45
N PHE A 36 -18.76 -1.43 -11.29
CA PHE A 36 -18.78 -2.82 -10.85
C PHE A 36 -18.80 -3.81 -12.02
N ASP A 37 -19.54 -3.43 -13.09
CA ASP A 37 -19.83 -4.36 -14.19
C ASP A 37 -18.87 -4.23 -15.39
N ALA A 38 -18.10 -3.16 -15.44
CA ALA A 38 -17.27 -2.83 -16.61
C ALA A 38 -15.77 -3.08 -16.41
N VAL A 39 -15.36 -3.73 -15.31
CA VAL A 39 -13.94 -3.92 -14.96
C VAL A 39 -13.67 -5.31 -14.42
N ASP A 40 -12.55 -5.88 -14.79
CA ASP A 40 -12.10 -7.19 -14.31
C ASP A 40 -11.79 -7.16 -12.79
N GLU A 41 -11.22 -6.07 -12.32
CA GLU A 41 -10.88 -5.88 -10.90
C GLU A 41 -11.86 -4.92 -10.23
N LYS A 42 -12.66 -5.46 -9.31
CA LYS A 42 -13.60 -4.67 -8.51
C LYS A 42 -12.86 -3.89 -7.43
N ARG A 43 -12.97 -2.56 -7.48
CA ARG A 43 -12.30 -1.66 -6.55
C ARG A 43 -13.27 -1.14 -5.50
N TYR A 44 -12.82 -1.18 -4.25
CA TYR A 44 -13.54 -0.62 -3.12
C TYR A 44 -12.56 -0.21 -2.01
N PRO A 45 -12.73 0.96 -1.38
CA PRO A 45 -11.76 1.44 -0.39
C PRO A 45 -11.46 0.45 0.76
N ARG A 46 -12.45 -0.33 1.19
CA ARG A 46 -12.26 -1.35 2.24
C ARG A 46 -11.51 -2.60 1.78
N TYR A 47 -11.33 -2.77 0.47
CA TYR A 47 -10.50 -3.85 -0.09
C TYR A 47 -9.03 -3.44 -0.20
N PHE A 48 -8.70 -2.22 0.20
CA PHE A 48 -7.34 -1.65 0.09
C PHE A 48 -6.77 -1.65 -1.32
N ASN A 49 -7.63 -1.62 -2.34
CA ASN A 49 -7.26 -1.75 -3.75
C ASN A 49 -7.63 -0.54 -4.61
N THR A 50 -7.94 0.60 -3.99
CA THR A 50 -8.08 1.83 -4.77
C THR A 50 -6.73 2.28 -5.31
N PRO A 51 -6.66 2.98 -6.46
CA PRO A 51 -5.39 3.32 -7.08
C PRO A 51 -4.43 4.05 -6.13
N ASN A 52 -4.93 5.03 -5.37
CA ASN A 52 -4.10 5.79 -4.42
C ASN A 52 -3.55 4.89 -3.29
N GLN A 53 -4.36 3.96 -2.77
CA GLN A 53 -3.93 3.01 -1.74
C GLN A 53 -2.85 2.07 -2.28
N VAL A 54 -3.06 1.53 -3.49
CA VAL A 54 -2.10 0.64 -4.13
C VAL A 54 -0.77 1.36 -4.38
N GLY A 55 -0.81 2.56 -4.96
CA GLY A 55 0.41 3.34 -5.23
C GLY A 55 1.20 3.66 -3.96
N LEU A 56 0.51 4.06 -2.88
CA LEU A 56 1.18 4.33 -1.60
C LEU A 56 1.75 3.05 -0.97
N ALA A 57 0.99 1.96 -0.97
CA ALA A 57 1.45 0.67 -0.44
C ALA A 57 2.70 0.17 -1.18
N GLN A 58 2.72 0.27 -2.51
CA GLN A 58 3.88 -0.09 -3.33
C GLN A 58 5.10 0.78 -3.03
N LYS A 59 4.93 2.09 -2.84
CA LYS A 59 6.02 2.99 -2.48
C LYS A 59 6.65 2.61 -1.13
N ILE A 60 5.84 2.38 -0.10
CA ILE A 60 6.34 1.99 1.23
C ILE A 60 7.02 0.62 1.14
N ALA A 61 6.43 -0.36 0.46
CA ALA A 61 7.05 -1.66 0.26
C ALA A 61 8.43 -1.55 -0.42
N ALA A 62 8.55 -0.73 -1.45
CA ALA A 62 9.82 -0.52 -2.14
C ALA A 62 10.88 0.15 -1.25
N LEU A 63 10.49 1.11 -0.41
CA LEU A 63 11.39 1.77 0.56
C LEU A 63 11.89 0.80 1.63
N GLU A 64 11.04 -0.09 2.11
CA GLU A 64 11.37 -1.11 3.11
C GLU A 64 12.02 -2.37 2.48
N GLY A 65 12.08 -2.46 1.16
CA GLY A 65 12.59 -3.63 0.45
C GLY A 65 11.68 -4.86 0.60
N ALA A 66 10.41 -4.64 0.88
CA ALA A 66 9.37 -5.66 1.02
C ALA A 66 8.68 -5.95 -0.32
N GLU A 67 8.05 -7.11 -0.43
CA GLU A 67 7.30 -7.50 -1.64
C GLU A 67 5.98 -6.75 -1.76
N GLN A 68 5.31 -6.51 -0.63
CA GLN A 68 4.00 -5.87 -0.57
C GLN A 68 3.86 -5.01 0.69
N GLY A 69 2.89 -4.10 0.68
CA GLY A 69 2.51 -3.28 1.82
C GLY A 69 1.00 -3.15 1.95
N LEU A 70 0.53 -2.83 3.14
CA LEU A 70 -0.87 -2.50 3.43
C LEU A 70 -0.95 -1.15 4.12
N ILE A 71 -2.01 -0.41 3.83
CA ILE A 71 -2.27 0.89 4.42
C ILE A 71 -3.43 0.78 5.40
N PHE A 72 -3.28 1.35 6.58
CA PHE A 72 -4.31 1.35 7.63
C PHE A 72 -4.69 2.78 8.02
N GLY A 73 -5.88 2.94 8.59
CA GLY A 73 -6.40 4.23 9.03
C GLY A 73 -5.74 4.77 10.30
N SER A 74 -4.96 3.95 11.00
CA SER A 74 -4.18 4.37 12.17
C SER A 74 -2.97 3.46 12.39
N GLY A 75 -1.94 3.96 13.09
CA GLY A 75 -0.79 3.17 13.49
C GLY A 75 -1.18 1.97 14.37
N MET A 76 -2.10 2.15 15.30
CA MET A 76 -2.58 1.04 16.14
C MET A 76 -3.31 -0.04 15.33
N ALA A 77 -4.04 0.33 14.29
CA ALA A 77 -4.64 -0.66 13.39
C ALA A 77 -3.56 -1.47 12.65
N ALA A 78 -2.49 -0.83 12.22
CA ALA A 78 -1.35 -1.52 11.58
C ALA A 78 -0.67 -2.49 12.58
N VAL A 79 -0.33 -2.02 13.77
CA VAL A 79 0.29 -2.85 14.82
C VAL A 79 -0.59 -4.03 15.20
N SER A 80 -1.89 -3.77 15.49
CA SER A 80 -2.82 -4.83 15.88
C SER A 80 -2.98 -5.87 14.77
N THR A 81 -3.09 -5.43 13.51
CA THR A 81 -3.22 -6.37 12.38
C THR A 81 -1.94 -7.18 12.19
N ALA A 82 -0.77 -6.58 12.31
CA ALA A 82 0.50 -7.30 12.23
C ALA A 82 0.60 -8.37 13.32
N LEU A 83 0.25 -8.05 14.56
CA LEU A 83 0.26 -9.03 15.65
C LEU A 83 -0.77 -10.15 15.41
N LEU A 84 -2.02 -9.79 15.11
CA LEU A 84 -3.10 -10.76 14.89
C LEU A 84 -2.87 -11.67 13.67
N SER A 85 -2.12 -11.22 12.67
CA SER A 85 -1.78 -12.05 11.51
C SER A 85 -0.79 -13.16 11.83
N HIS A 86 0.01 -13.02 12.89
CA HIS A 86 1.06 -13.97 13.27
C HIS A 86 0.77 -14.75 14.55
N LEU A 87 -0.07 -14.21 15.43
CA LEU A 87 -0.29 -14.76 16.76
C LEU A 87 -1.63 -15.49 16.86
N ARG A 88 -1.63 -16.55 17.66
CA ARG A 88 -2.80 -17.33 18.05
C ARG A 88 -2.94 -17.34 19.56
N SER A 89 -4.12 -17.72 20.06
CA SER A 89 -4.33 -17.88 21.50
C SER A 89 -3.33 -18.88 22.08
N GLY A 90 -2.57 -18.46 23.10
CA GLY A 90 -1.52 -19.25 23.75
C GLY A 90 -0.10 -18.92 23.28
N ASP A 91 0.08 -18.13 22.23
CA ASP A 91 1.41 -17.69 21.79
C ASP A 91 2.00 -16.63 22.75
N HIS A 92 3.32 -16.53 22.74
CA HIS A 92 4.06 -15.58 23.56
C HIS A 92 4.64 -14.45 22.73
N VAL A 93 4.55 -13.24 23.25
CA VAL A 93 5.13 -12.02 22.65
C VAL A 93 6.11 -11.42 23.63
N VAL A 94 7.29 -11.08 23.14
CA VAL A 94 8.28 -10.33 23.91
C VAL A 94 8.24 -8.89 23.42
N LEU A 95 7.93 -7.98 24.33
CA LEU A 95 7.86 -6.55 24.06
C LEU A 95 8.85 -5.81 24.96
N GLN A 96 9.31 -4.66 24.48
CA GLN A 96 10.04 -3.72 25.33
C GLN A 96 9.08 -3.14 26.37
N LEU A 97 9.53 -3.09 27.60
CA LEU A 97 8.85 -2.38 28.69
C LEU A 97 9.58 -1.05 28.88
N ASP A 98 8.86 0.06 28.75
CA ASP A 98 9.36 1.40 29.02
C ASP A 98 9.34 1.71 30.52
#